data_884c75b0b3f1f389b7f67e429208e530
#
_entry.id   884c75b0b3f1f389b7f67e429208e530
#
_cell.length_a   1.000
_cell.length_b   1.000
_cell.length_c   1.000
_cell.angle_alpha   90.00
_cell.angle_beta   90.00
_cell.angle_gamma   90.00
#
_symmetry.space_group_name_H-M   'P 1'
#
loop_
_entity.id
_entity.type
_entity.pdbx_description
1 polymer ?
#
loop_
_entity_poly.entity_id
_entity_poly.type
_entity_poly.pdbx_seq_one_letter_code
_entity_poly.pdbx_strand_id
1 'polypeptide(L)' 'MGRARDPNRDKAFEIFKKAGGNIDLVEIASQLNLSPGTIRGWKSKDDWDTKLNGTLRKNMERS' A
#
# COMPACT_ATOMS: atom_id res chain seq x y z
N MET A 1 11.57 -10.77 17.39
CA MET A 1 11.45 -10.63 17.06
C MET A 1 11.23 -9.83 16.61
N GLY A 2 10.99 -9.65 16.52
CA GLY A 2 10.83 -8.92 16.18
C GLY A 2 10.82 -8.21 15.21
N ARG A 3 10.89 -8.11 14.50
CA ARG A 3 10.86 -7.55 13.61
C ARG A 3 9.81 -7.09 13.16
N ALA A 4 9.47 -6.58 13.45
CA ALA A 4 8.27 -6.13 13.20
C ALA A 4 8.23 -5.24 12.08
N ARG A 5 7.13 -4.96 11.52
CA ARG A 5 7.13 -4.16 10.42
C ARG A 5 7.09 -2.75 10.85
N ASP A 6 7.47 -1.88 10.01
CA ASP A 6 7.50 -0.49 10.21
C ASP A 6 6.07 -0.01 10.31
N PRO A 7 5.71 0.73 11.33
CA PRO A 7 4.36 1.23 11.47
C PRO A 7 3.97 2.12 10.30
N ASN A 8 4.92 2.81 9.70
CA ASN A 8 4.64 3.67 8.60
C ASN A 8 4.23 2.88 7.37
N ARG A 9 4.70 1.67 7.28
CA ARG A 9 4.38 0.82 6.17
C ARG A 9 2.90 0.51 6.19
N ASP A 10 2.35 0.22 7.36
CA ASP A 10 0.96 -0.10 7.48
C ASP A 10 0.13 1.15 7.22
N LYS A 11 0.58 2.30 7.70
CA LYS A 11 -0.11 3.54 7.50
C LYS A 11 -0.14 3.89 6.02
N ALA A 12 0.96 3.66 5.35
CA ALA A 12 1.05 3.96 3.93
C ALA A 12 0.02 3.16 3.15
N PHE A 13 -0.09 1.90 3.48
CA PHE A 13 -1.02 1.03 2.79
C PHE A 13 -2.45 1.47 3.09
N GLU A 14 -2.72 1.89 4.30
CA GLU A 14 -4.02 2.33 4.69
C GLU A 14 -4.41 3.55 3.87
N ILE A 15 -3.52 4.50 3.69
CA ILE A 15 -3.79 5.68 2.91
C ILE A 15 -4.08 5.29 1.47
N PHE A 16 -3.29 4.37 0.96
CA PHE A 16 -3.44 3.92 -0.41
C PHE A 16 -4.80 3.23 -0.58
N LYS A 17 -5.14 2.37 0.34
CA LYS A 17 -6.36 1.64 0.33
C LYS A 17 -7.57 2.55 0.44
N LYS A 18 -7.54 3.49 1.32
CA LYS A 18 -8.60 4.42 1.50
C LYS A 18 -8.86 5.23 0.25
N ALA A 19 -7.85 5.53 -0.49
CA ALA A 19 -7.97 6.28 -1.70
C ALA A 19 -8.34 5.38 -2.88
N GLY A 20 -8.47 4.09 -2.64
CA GLY A 20 -8.80 3.15 -3.68
C GLY A 20 -7.70 3.00 -4.70
N GLY A 21 -6.49 3.27 -4.32
CA GLY A 21 -5.35 3.18 -5.21
C GLY A 21 -5.20 4.43 -6.07
N ASN A 22 -6.08 5.39 -5.85
CA ASN A 22 -6.07 6.56 -6.69
C ASN A 22 -5.35 7.71 -6.03
N ILE A 23 -4.15 7.50 -5.61
CA ILE A 23 -3.37 8.52 -4.95
C ILE A 23 -1.92 8.38 -5.36
N ASP A 24 -1.19 9.46 -5.42
CA ASP A 24 0.20 9.41 -5.80
C ASP A 24 1.02 8.94 -4.63
N LEU A 25 2.06 8.19 -4.92
CA LEU A 25 2.94 7.71 -3.87
C LEU A 25 3.65 8.87 -3.21
N VAL A 26 3.87 9.93 -3.95
CA VAL A 26 4.52 11.10 -3.41
C VAL A 26 3.63 11.69 -2.32
N GLU A 27 2.34 11.63 -2.52
CA GLU A 27 1.39 12.17 -1.58
C GLU A 27 1.45 11.35 -0.29
N ILE A 28 1.50 10.06 -0.39
CA ILE A 28 1.58 9.19 0.76
C ILE A 28 2.86 9.47 1.51
N ALA A 29 3.94 9.59 0.76
CA ALA A 29 5.23 9.82 1.38
C ALA A 29 5.22 11.14 2.12
N SER A 30 4.58 12.13 1.54
CA SER A 30 4.51 13.44 2.13
C SER A 30 3.75 13.39 3.44
N GLN A 31 2.67 12.67 3.48
CA GLN A 31 1.87 12.57 4.67
C GLN A 31 2.61 11.86 5.79
N LEU A 32 3.45 10.94 5.45
CA LEU A 32 4.21 10.20 6.43
C LEU A 32 5.63 10.73 6.63
N ASN A 33 5.95 11.76 5.90
CA ASN A 33 7.26 12.36 5.99
C ASN A 33 8.35 11.37 5.57
N LEU A 34 8.08 10.64 4.52
CA LEU A 34 9.04 9.66 4.02
C LEU A 34 9.36 9.97 2.58
N SER A 35 10.26 9.23 2.00
CA SER A 35 10.61 9.45 0.64
C SER A 35 9.72 8.65 -0.27
N PRO A 36 9.38 9.19 -1.43
CA PRO A 36 8.50 8.49 -2.37
C PRO A 36 9.09 7.16 -2.79
N GLY A 37 10.41 7.07 -2.83
CA GLY A 37 11.07 5.84 -3.18
C GLY A 37 10.78 4.72 -2.20
N THR A 38 10.66 5.08 -0.93
CA THR A 38 10.39 4.13 0.10
C THR A 38 8.98 3.57 -0.10
N ILE A 39 8.03 4.44 -0.41
CA ILE A 39 6.65 4.04 -0.59
C ILE A 39 6.55 3.15 -1.82
N ARG A 40 7.27 3.52 -2.89
CA ARG A 40 7.26 2.76 -4.07
C ARG A 40 7.79 1.37 -3.81
N GLY A 41 8.84 1.25 -3.02
CA GLY A 41 9.42 -0.04 -2.69
C GLY A 41 8.39 -0.90 -1.96
N TRP A 42 7.66 -0.31 -1.04
CA TRP A 42 6.66 -1.04 -0.29
C TRP A 42 5.53 -1.48 -1.20
N LYS A 43 5.13 -0.61 -2.09
CA LYS A 43 4.04 -0.92 -2.99
C LYS A 43 4.42 -2.13 -3.82
N SER A 44 5.62 -2.15 -4.30
CA SER A 44 6.10 -3.23 -5.11
C SER A 44 6.29 -4.52 -4.31
N LYS A 45 6.98 -4.44 -3.19
CA LYS A 45 7.19 -5.58 -2.37
C LYS A 45 5.96 -6.20 -1.82
N ASP A 46 5.02 -5.40 -1.37
CA ASP A 46 3.81 -5.89 -0.80
C ASP A 46 2.72 -6.05 -1.84
N ASP A 47 3.01 -5.68 -3.07
CA ASP A 47 2.07 -5.83 -4.16
C ASP A 47 0.73 -5.22 -3.76
N TRP A 48 0.75 -3.96 -3.46
CA TRP A 48 -0.44 -3.24 -3.04
C TRP A 48 -1.59 -3.32 -4.03
N ASP A 49 -1.29 -3.26 -5.30
CA ASP A 49 -2.31 -3.32 -6.32
C ASP A 49 -3.05 -4.63 -6.23
N THR A 50 -2.33 -5.69 -6.06
CA THR A 50 -2.92 -7.01 -5.95
C THR A 50 -3.72 -7.12 -4.67
N LYS A 51 -3.22 -6.59 -3.59
CA LYS A 51 -3.91 -6.64 -2.34
C LYS A 51 -5.23 -5.92 -2.44
N LEU A 52 -5.21 -4.77 -3.04
CA LEU A 52 -6.38 -3.95 -3.15
C LEU A 52 -7.37 -4.58 -4.11
N ASN A 53 -6.95 -4.95 -5.27
CA ASN A 53 -7.80 -5.55 -6.26
C ASN A 53 -8.09 -6.99 -5.96
N GLY A 54 -7.18 -7.63 -5.34
CA GLY A 54 -7.33 -9.03 -5.00
C GLY A 54 -8.56 -9.29 -4.20
N THR A 55 -8.87 -8.36 -3.33
CA THR A 55 -10.01 -8.52 -2.48
C THR A 55 -11.29 -8.55 -3.31
N LEU A 56 -11.34 -7.73 -4.30
CA LEU A 56 -12.48 -7.68 -5.13
C LEU A 56 -12.43 -8.80 -6.09
N ARG A 57 -11.30 -9.02 -6.73
CA ARG A 57 -11.14 -9.98 -7.66
C ARG A 57 -11.40 -11.31 -7.16
N LYS A 58 -11.10 -11.61 -5.98
CA LYS A 58 -11.32 -12.83 -5.50
C LYS A 58 -12.71 -13.21 -5.73
N ASN A 59 -13.60 -12.37 -5.57
CA ASN A 59 -14.93 -12.64 -5.80
C ASN A 59 -15.21 -12.91 -7.20
N MET A 60 -14.81 -12.13 -8.07
CA MET A 60 -15.07 -12.32 -9.41
C MET A 60 -14.38 -13.44 -9.94
N GLU A 61 -13.22 -13.64 -9.59
CA GLU A 61 -12.47 -14.67 -10.10
C GLU A 61 -13.07 -15.89 -9.98
N ARG A 62 -13.64 -16.15 -9.08
CA ARG A 62 -14.15 -17.30 -8.89
C ARG A 62 -15.04 -17.54 -9.85
N SER A 63 -15.49 -16.83 -10.28
CA SER A 63 -16.38 -17.10 -11.24
C SER A 63 -15.98 -17.63 -12.29
#